data_cd4b32a60ff7a7938935e9d5e529aaf5
#
_entry.id   cd4b32a60ff7a7938935e9d5e529aaf5
#
_cell.length_a   1.000
_cell.length_b   1.000
_cell.length_c   1.000
_cell.angle_alpha   90.00
_cell.angle_beta   90.00
_cell.angle_gamma   90.00
#
_symmetry.space_group_name_H-M   'P 1'
#
loop_
_entity.id
_entity.type
_entity.pdbx_description
1 polymer ?
#
loop_
_entity_poly.entity_id
_entity_poly.type
_entity_poly.pdbx_seq_one_letter_code
_entity_poly.pdbx_strand_id
1 'polypeptide(L)'
;RNGYRMDSGGPDSKIFRSYDSGKTWEDISEFNGLPSFPWGIVGVAISPVNSKRIWVMVEADNGGLFRSDDGGNNWEKVNSNRALRQRAWYYTRIYADTQNEDKVFVLNVSYGVSTDGGKTFTLKNAPHGDHHDLWIDPNNNMRMVIADDGGAQVSNDGGENWSTYFNQPTAQFYRVSTDNSFPYRIYGAQQDNSTVRIKHRSSGSSITERDWEPSAGGESAHLAPDPKNNEIVFGGTYKGYMMMQDHSNGQIRSVNIWP
;
A
#
# COMPACT_ATOMS: atom_id res chain seq x y z
N ARG A 1 18.71 -3.06 -4.37
CA ARG A 1 17.77 -4.21 -4.17
C ARG A 1 18.40 -5.46 -4.74
N ASN A 2 18.42 -6.52 -3.98
CA ASN A 2 18.78 -7.84 -4.46
C ASN A 2 17.56 -8.43 -5.21
N GLY A 3 17.69 -8.76 -6.49
CA GLY A 3 16.59 -9.27 -7.31
C GLY A 3 16.03 -10.63 -6.88
N TYR A 4 16.74 -11.33 -5.98
CA TYR A 4 16.38 -12.66 -5.50
C TYR A 4 15.93 -12.69 -4.04
N ARG A 5 15.91 -11.55 -3.36
CA ARG A 5 15.62 -11.47 -1.94
C ARG A 5 14.91 -10.17 -1.61
N MET A 6 13.86 -10.25 -0.81
CA MET A 6 13.13 -9.08 -0.31
C MET A 6 13.87 -8.51 0.90
N ASP A 7 14.97 -7.81 0.65
CA ASP A 7 15.66 -7.03 1.67
C ASP A 7 15.17 -5.58 1.60
N SER A 8 14.72 -5.07 2.71
CA SER A 8 14.45 -3.64 2.87
C SER A 8 15.66 -2.97 3.51
N GLY A 9 16.22 -2.00 2.83
CA GLY A 9 17.34 -1.23 3.34
C GLY A 9 18.73 -1.84 3.15
N GLY A 10 19.66 -1.33 3.92
CA GLY A 10 21.08 -1.67 3.84
C GLY A 10 21.95 -0.62 4.54
N PRO A 11 23.26 -0.63 4.30
CA PRO A 11 24.21 0.30 4.96
C PRO A 11 23.97 1.78 4.59
N ASP A 12 23.26 2.03 3.48
CA ASP A 12 22.95 3.37 3.01
C ASP A 12 21.54 3.85 3.40
N SER A 13 20.81 3.08 4.20
CA SER A 13 19.53 3.52 4.78
C SER A 13 19.81 4.49 5.91
N LYS A 14 19.54 5.78 5.68
CA LYS A 14 19.96 6.88 6.55
C LYS A 14 18.88 7.97 6.66
N ILE A 15 19.06 8.86 7.63
CA ILE A 15 18.27 10.06 7.80
C ILE A 15 19.18 11.25 7.60
N PHE A 16 18.72 12.21 6.80
CA PHE A 16 19.42 13.43 6.52
C PHE A 16 18.59 14.64 6.92
N ARG A 17 19.23 15.69 7.34
CA ARG A 17 18.62 16.96 7.73
C ARG A 17 19.23 18.11 6.92
N SER A 18 18.38 19.06 6.50
CA SER A 18 18.80 20.29 5.84
C SER A 18 18.27 21.51 6.61
N TYR A 19 19.06 22.55 6.70
CA TYR A 19 18.68 23.85 7.27
C TYR A 19 18.59 24.97 6.22
N ASP A 20 18.88 24.65 4.94
CA ASP A 20 18.98 25.62 3.85
C ASP A 20 18.08 25.27 2.66
N SER A 21 16.92 24.68 2.93
CA SER A 21 15.94 24.24 1.93
C SER A 21 16.48 23.20 0.95
N GLY A 22 17.28 22.28 1.44
CA GLY A 22 17.76 21.13 0.67
C GLY A 22 19.04 21.41 -0.16
N LYS A 23 19.70 22.56 0.01
CA LYS A 23 20.96 22.84 -0.68
C LYS A 23 22.12 22.03 -0.10
N THR A 24 22.14 21.87 1.21
CA THR A 24 23.08 20.99 1.93
C THR A 24 22.35 20.04 2.86
N TRP A 25 22.94 18.88 3.10
CA TRP A 25 22.37 17.83 3.93
C TRP A 25 23.38 17.29 4.92
N GLU A 26 22.97 17.17 6.17
CA GLU A 26 23.70 16.57 7.27
C GLU A 26 23.17 15.16 7.55
N ASP A 27 24.05 14.16 7.63
CA ASP A 27 23.69 12.81 8.08
C ASP A 27 23.54 12.82 9.60
N ILE A 28 22.32 12.55 10.08
CA ILE A 28 21.96 12.51 11.49
C ILE A 28 21.66 11.07 11.98
N SER A 29 21.99 10.08 11.20
CA SER A 29 21.61 8.68 11.46
C SER A 29 22.30 8.08 12.68
N GLU A 30 23.46 8.60 13.09
CA GLU A 30 24.21 8.16 14.27
C GLU A 30 23.98 9.07 15.49
N PHE A 31 23.00 9.98 15.42
CA PHE A 31 22.70 10.88 16.55
C PHE A 31 22.12 10.11 17.74
N ASN A 32 22.38 10.65 18.92
CA ASN A 32 22.07 10.02 20.19
C ASN A 32 20.60 9.57 20.29
N GLY A 33 20.40 8.32 20.69
CA GLY A 33 19.10 7.70 20.93
C GLY A 33 18.50 6.91 19.77
N LEU A 34 19.05 7.03 18.55
CA LEU A 34 18.63 6.22 17.40
C LEU A 34 19.17 4.78 17.49
N PRO A 35 18.54 3.80 16.81
CA PRO A 35 18.97 2.41 16.87
C PRO A 35 20.28 2.20 16.09
N SER A 36 21.00 1.13 16.41
CA SER A 36 22.17 0.72 15.64
C SER A 36 21.80 0.21 14.24
N PHE A 37 22.72 0.35 13.29
CA PHE A 37 22.61 -0.22 11.94
C PHE A 37 22.72 -1.77 11.95
N PRO A 38 22.23 -2.45 10.88
CA PRO A 38 21.64 -1.89 9.66
C PRO A 38 20.17 -1.50 9.83
N TRP A 39 19.75 -0.49 9.07
CA TRP A 39 18.35 -0.09 8.98
C TRP A 39 17.68 -0.56 7.69
N GLY A 40 16.40 -0.86 7.78
CA GLY A 40 15.50 -1.03 6.65
C GLY A 40 14.88 0.30 6.22
N ILE A 41 13.56 0.30 6.00
CA ILE A 41 12.83 1.50 5.65
C ILE A 41 12.68 2.41 6.87
N VAL A 42 12.71 3.71 6.62
CA VAL A 42 12.52 4.75 7.62
C VAL A 42 11.39 5.68 7.19
N GLY A 43 10.40 5.85 8.07
CA GLY A 43 9.36 6.86 7.94
C GLY A 43 9.70 8.08 8.80
N VAL A 44 9.45 9.29 8.27
CA VAL A 44 9.74 10.55 8.97
C VAL A 44 8.52 11.45 8.95
N ALA A 45 8.21 12.06 10.09
CA ALA A 45 7.22 13.13 10.18
C ALA A 45 7.73 14.26 11.07
N ILE A 46 7.50 15.48 10.65
CA ILE A 46 7.79 16.71 11.43
C ILE A 46 6.45 17.33 11.79
N SER A 47 6.30 17.73 13.07
CA SER A 47 5.10 18.43 13.49
C SER A 47 5.01 19.81 12.81
N PRO A 48 3.90 20.12 12.10
CA PRO A 48 3.69 21.46 11.57
C PRO A 48 3.49 22.51 12.66
N VAL A 49 3.08 22.07 13.87
CA VAL A 49 2.82 22.96 15.02
C VAL A 49 4.11 23.30 15.76
N ASN A 50 5.05 22.34 15.81
CA ASN A 50 6.32 22.49 16.49
C ASN A 50 7.44 21.84 15.67
N SER A 51 8.18 22.60 14.89
CA SER A 51 9.23 22.11 14.01
C SER A 51 10.41 21.42 14.73
N LYS A 52 10.51 21.55 16.05
CA LYS A 52 11.50 20.80 16.85
C LYS A 52 11.04 19.38 17.15
N ARG A 53 9.74 19.10 17.05
CA ARG A 53 9.17 17.76 17.28
C ARG A 53 9.16 16.98 15.98
N ILE A 54 9.94 15.89 15.98
CA ILE A 54 10.13 15.01 14.83
C ILE A 54 9.94 13.58 15.30
N TRP A 55 9.27 12.78 14.49
CA TRP A 55 9.18 11.33 14.68
C TRP A 55 9.87 10.61 13.54
N VAL A 56 10.52 9.50 13.89
CA VAL A 56 11.05 8.56 12.92
C VAL A 56 10.63 7.14 13.31
N MET A 57 10.06 6.44 12.35
CA MET A 57 9.78 5.01 12.46
C MET A 57 10.92 4.27 11.78
N VAL A 58 11.68 3.46 12.51
CA VAL A 58 12.85 2.78 11.98
C VAL A 58 12.66 1.28 11.99
N GLU A 59 12.82 0.66 10.82
CA GLU A 59 12.95 -0.78 10.68
C GLU A 59 14.39 -1.19 11.01
N ALA A 60 14.60 -1.80 12.17
CA ALA A 60 15.88 -2.31 12.64
C ALA A 60 15.63 -3.37 13.73
N ASP A 61 16.65 -4.12 14.13
CA ASP A 61 16.54 -5.10 15.23
C ASP A 61 16.04 -4.43 16.51
N ASN A 62 16.62 -3.30 16.87
CA ASN A 62 16.18 -2.43 17.96
C ASN A 62 15.29 -1.27 17.47
N GLY A 63 14.63 -1.43 16.32
CA GLY A 63 13.77 -0.43 15.74
C GLY A 63 12.52 -0.12 16.57
N GLY A 64 11.81 0.90 16.15
CA GLY A 64 10.62 1.41 16.82
C GLY A 64 10.25 2.78 16.32
N LEU A 65 9.38 3.44 17.06
CA LEU A 65 9.10 4.86 16.91
C LEU A 65 10.01 5.65 17.84
N PHE A 66 10.78 6.52 17.26
CA PHE A 66 11.65 7.47 17.96
C PHE A 66 11.10 8.87 17.80
N ARG A 67 11.27 9.70 18.83
CA ARG A 67 10.87 11.10 18.83
C ARG A 67 12.05 11.97 19.25
N SER A 68 12.18 13.09 18.58
CA SER A 68 13.01 14.22 18.98
C SER A 68 12.12 15.40 19.33
N ASP A 69 12.51 16.16 20.35
CA ASP A 69 11.88 17.41 20.76
C ASP A 69 12.85 18.61 20.61
N ASP A 70 14.02 18.41 19.97
CA ASP A 70 15.06 19.40 19.80
C ASP A 70 15.57 19.53 18.33
N GLY A 71 14.71 19.18 17.37
CA GLY A 71 15.01 19.30 15.96
C GLY A 71 15.92 18.20 15.41
N GLY A 72 15.92 17.03 16.04
CA GLY A 72 16.66 15.86 15.59
C GLY A 72 18.08 15.75 16.14
N ASN A 73 18.43 16.49 17.21
CA ASN A 73 19.74 16.36 17.84
C ASN A 73 19.80 15.20 18.85
N ASN A 74 18.72 14.96 19.57
CA ASN A 74 18.58 13.82 20.48
C ASN A 74 17.26 13.11 20.22
N TRP A 75 17.25 11.80 20.42
CA TRP A 75 16.11 10.94 20.14
C TRP A 75 15.79 10.03 21.31
N GLU A 76 14.50 9.87 21.58
CA GLU A 76 13.95 8.92 22.55
C GLU A 76 13.13 7.85 21.81
N LYS A 77 13.35 6.58 22.11
CA LYS A 77 12.45 5.53 21.65
C LYS A 77 11.15 5.61 22.48
N VAL A 78 10.11 6.15 21.87
CA VAL A 78 8.80 6.35 22.55
C VAL A 78 7.88 5.16 22.43
N ASN A 79 8.06 4.31 21.40
CA ASN A 79 7.23 3.12 21.21
C ASN A 79 7.97 1.99 20.49
N SER A 80 7.78 0.74 20.97
CA SER A 80 8.37 -0.46 20.37
C SER A 80 7.34 -1.47 19.87
N ASN A 81 6.05 -1.12 19.86
CA ASN A 81 4.99 -2.04 19.46
C ASN A 81 5.17 -2.49 18.00
N ARG A 82 5.29 -3.81 17.83
CA ARG A 82 5.48 -4.41 16.50
C ARG A 82 4.24 -4.29 15.60
N ALA A 83 3.04 -4.12 16.18
CA ALA A 83 1.83 -3.92 15.40
C ALA A 83 1.88 -2.65 14.53
N LEU A 84 2.67 -1.64 14.93
CA LEU A 84 2.91 -0.42 14.14
C LEU A 84 3.91 -0.62 13.01
N ARG A 85 4.59 -1.76 12.94
CA ARG A 85 5.70 -2.05 12.02
C ARG A 85 5.53 -3.40 11.32
N GLN A 86 4.29 -3.86 11.12
CA GLN A 86 4.03 -5.06 10.34
C GLN A 86 4.43 -4.79 8.88
N ARG A 87 5.08 -5.76 8.24
CA ARG A 87 5.60 -5.62 6.88
C ARG A 87 6.36 -4.29 6.71
N ALA A 88 7.31 -3.97 7.60
CA ALA A 88 8.00 -2.68 7.63
C ALA A 88 8.65 -2.33 6.29
N TRP A 89 9.09 -3.33 5.53
CA TRP A 89 9.61 -3.22 4.17
C TRP A 89 8.58 -2.72 3.14
N TYR A 90 7.28 -2.70 3.47
CA TYR A 90 6.17 -2.31 2.60
C TYR A 90 5.47 -1.04 3.11
N TYR A 91 5.18 -0.97 4.40
CA TYR A 91 4.59 0.20 5.05
C TYR A 91 5.67 1.16 5.59
N THR A 92 5.63 1.52 6.85
CA THR A 92 6.54 2.47 7.52
C THR A 92 6.21 3.92 7.16
N ARG A 93 4.93 4.26 7.25
CA ARG A 93 4.45 5.62 7.05
C ARG A 93 3.94 6.22 8.34
N ILE A 94 4.34 7.46 8.59
CA ILE A 94 3.97 8.21 9.80
C ILE A 94 3.58 9.63 9.40
N TYR A 95 2.55 10.17 10.04
CA TYR A 95 2.01 11.49 9.75
C TYR A 95 1.74 12.24 11.05
N ALA A 96 2.21 13.48 11.13
CA ALA A 96 1.91 14.37 12.26
C ALA A 96 0.59 15.11 12.00
N ASP A 97 -0.20 15.29 13.06
CA ASP A 97 -1.40 16.11 13.00
C ASP A 97 -1.05 17.57 12.69
N THR A 98 -1.90 18.24 11.91
CA THR A 98 -1.63 19.59 11.44
C THR A 98 -1.88 20.69 12.48
N GLN A 99 -2.58 20.38 13.57
CA GLN A 99 -2.97 21.34 14.60
C GLN A 99 -2.66 20.90 16.04
N ASN A 100 -2.27 19.64 16.24
CA ASN A 100 -1.93 19.10 17.56
C ASN A 100 -0.54 18.47 17.53
N GLU A 101 0.41 19.05 18.24
CA GLU A 101 1.80 18.58 18.28
C GLU A 101 1.99 17.21 18.92
N ASP A 102 1.05 16.72 19.71
CA ASP A 102 1.09 15.41 20.36
C ASP A 102 0.36 14.32 19.59
N LYS A 103 -0.37 14.68 18.52
CA LYS A 103 -1.13 13.72 17.74
C LYS A 103 -0.36 13.27 16.52
N VAL A 104 -0.23 11.94 16.38
CA VAL A 104 0.52 11.31 15.29
C VAL A 104 -0.18 10.03 14.83
N PHE A 105 -0.08 9.75 13.54
CA PHE A 105 -0.69 8.59 12.90
C PHE A 105 0.40 7.70 12.31
N VAL A 106 0.25 6.40 12.43
CA VAL A 106 1.09 5.40 11.78
C VAL A 106 0.21 4.54 10.88
N LEU A 107 0.53 4.47 9.60
CA LEU A 107 -0.20 3.65 8.64
C LEU A 107 0.43 2.27 8.50
N ASN A 108 -0.44 1.26 8.49
CA ASN A 108 -0.10 -0.14 8.37
C ASN A 108 -1.35 -0.91 7.90
N VAL A 109 -1.42 -2.23 8.13
CA VAL A 109 -2.64 -3.04 7.92
C VAL A 109 -3.86 -2.38 8.57
N SER A 110 -3.75 -2.02 9.85
CA SER A 110 -4.61 -1.03 10.53
C SER A 110 -3.82 0.26 10.69
N TYR A 111 -4.45 1.40 10.84
CA TYR A 111 -3.74 2.62 11.21
C TYR A 111 -3.77 2.85 12.72
N GLY A 112 -2.66 3.34 13.24
CA GLY A 112 -2.55 3.68 14.66
C GLY A 112 -2.68 5.18 14.88
N VAL A 113 -3.40 5.60 15.92
CA VAL A 113 -3.52 6.99 16.34
C VAL A 113 -2.95 7.12 17.75
N SER A 114 -2.04 8.05 17.92
CA SER A 114 -1.50 8.50 19.22
C SER A 114 -1.92 9.93 19.46
N THR A 115 -2.19 10.26 20.72
CA THR A 115 -2.47 11.63 21.20
C THR A 115 -1.54 12.05 22.34
N ASP A 116 -0.47 11.28 22.56
CA ASP A 116 0.51 11.48 23.65
C ASP A 116 1.96 11.54 23.11
N GLY A 117 2.12 12.00 21.89
CA GLY A 117 3.41 12.16 21.24
C GLY A 117 4.04 10.84 20.80
N GLY A 118 3.24 9.81 20.53
CA GLY A 118 3.71 8.53 20.04
C GLY A 118 4.01 7.48 21.11
N LYS A 119 3.70 7.75 22.37
CA LYS A 119 3.96 6.80 23.47
C LYS A 119 2.98 5.64 23.45
N THR A 120 1.70 5.93 23.27
CA THR A 120 0.65 4.92 23.15
C THR A 120 -0.12 5.09 21.83
N PHE A 121 -0.66 3.99 21.32
CA PHE A 121 -1.45 3.98 20.09
C PHE A 121 -2.75 3.19 20.27
N THR A 122 -3.83 3.77 19.78
CA THR A 122 -5.07 3.06 19.51
C THR A 122 -5.08 2.65 18.05
N LEU A 123 -5.22 1.36 17.79
CA LEU A 123 -5.38 0.86 16.41
C LEU A 123 -6.82 1.07 15.97
N LYS A 124 -6.98 1.62 14.76
CA LYS A 124 -8.26 1.88 14.10
C LYS A 124 -8.24 1.29 12.70
N ASN A 125 -9.41 1.13 12.11
CA ASN A 125 -9.59 0.72 10.72
C ASN A 125 -10.44 1.76 9.98
N ALA A 126 -10.08 2.05 8.76
CA ALA A 126 -10.97 2.62 7.77
C ALA A 126 -11.81 1.47 7.13
N PRO A 127 -12.73 1.77 6.19
CA PRO A 127 -13.55 0.75 5.55
C PRO A 127 -12.79 -0.38 4.84
N HIS A 128 -11.54 -0.12 4.42
CA HIS A 128 -10.62 -1.15 3.93
C HIS A 128 -9.31 -1.12 4.74
N GLY A 129 -8.52 -2.18 4.68
CA GLY A 129 -7.21 -2.26 5.32
C GLY A 129 -6.06 -1.91 4.37
N ASP A 130 -4.84 -2.13 4.86
CA ASP A 130 -3.60 -1.88 4.12
C ASP A 130 -3.47 -0.41 3.68
N HIS A 131 -3.26 0.45 4.69
CA HIS A 131 -3.25 1.90 4.52
C HIS A 131 -1.89 2.39 4.01
N HIS A 132 -1.91 3.20 2.93
CA HIS A 132 -0.71 3.65 2.21
C HIS A 132 -0.44 5.13 2.31
N ASP A 133 -1.45 5.98 2.46
CA ASP A 133 -1.26 7.42 2.54
C ASP A 133 -2.35 8.08 3.39
N LEU A 134 -2.02 9.24 3.97
CA LEU A 134 -2.92 10.04 4.79
C LEU A 134 -2.67 11.51 4.53
N TRP A 135 -3.70 12.21 4.10
CA TRP A 135 -3.71 13.67 4.06
C TRP A 135 -4.59 14.21 5.19
N ILE A 136 -4.10 15.24 5.88
CA ILE A 136 -4.82 15.94 6.94
C ILE A 136 -4.88 17.41 6.55
N ASP A 137 -6.08 17.99 6.53
CA ASP A 137 -6.28 19.40 6.17
C ASP A 137 -5.48 20.29 7.15
N PRO A 138 -4.57 21.14 6.65
CA PRO A 138 -3.79 22.04 7.50
C PRO A 138 -4.61 23.07 8.25
N ASN A 139 -5.82 23.40 7.75
CA ASN A 139 -6.71 24.38 8.35
C ASN A 139 -7.79 23.76 9.24
N ASN A 140 -8.02 22.44 9.10
CA ASN A 140 -9.03 21.72 9.88
C ASN A 140 -8.66 20.23 9.97
N ASN A 141 -7.94 19.84 11.01
CA ASN A 141 -7.46 18.47 11.21
C ASN A 141 -8.58 17.42 11.42
N MET A 142 -9.84 17.85 11.49
CA MET A 142 -10.98 16.93 11.45
C MET A 142 -11.27 16.42 10.04
N ARG A 143 -10.78 17.12 9.00
CA ARG A 143 -10.92 16.72 7.59
C ARG A 143 -9.68 15.94 7.16
N MET A 144 -9.90 14.71 6.75
CA MET A 144 -8.83 13.79 6.41
C MET A 144 -9.20 12.98 5.16
N VAL A 145 -8.18 12.57 4.42
CA VAL A 145 -8.29 11.58 3.34
C VAL A 145 -7.29 10.47 3.62
N ILE A 146 -7.74 9.24 3.70
CA ILE A 146 -6.89 8.06 3.82
C ILE A 146 -6.95 7.26 2.52
N ALA A 147 -5.82 6.72 2.11
CA ALA A 147 -5.72 5.82 0.95
C ALA A 147 -5.27 4.44 1.42
N ASP A 148 -5.96 3.43 0.93
CA ASP A 148 -5.71 2.02 1.23
C ASP A 148 -5.93 1.15 -0.03
N ASP A 149 -5.80 -0.17 0.11
CA ASP A 149 -5.97 -1.09 -1.02
C ASP A 149 -7.40 -1.10 -1.60
N GLY A 150 -8.40 -0.57 -0.90
CA GLY A 150 -9.77 -0.41 -1.41
C GLY A 150 -10.00 0.90 -2.16
N GLY A 151 -9.10 1.87 -2.06
CA GLY A 151 -9.22 3.19 -2.70
C GLY A 151 -8.91 4.33 -1.74
N ALA A 152 -9.70 5.40 -1.78
CA ALA A 152 -9.56 6.54 -0.88
C ALA A 152 -10.87 6.86 -0.16
N GLN A 153 -10.78 7.20 1.12
CA GLN A 153 -11.93 7.54 1.95
C GLN A 153 -11.72 8.89 2.62
N VAL A 154 -12.80 9.60 2.82
CA VAL A 154 -12.84 10.93 3.44
C VAL A 154 -13.45 10.83 4.84
N SER A 155 -12.83 11.51 5.79
CA SER A 155 -13.38 11.76 7.11
C SER A 155 -13.55 13.27 7.34
N ASN A 156 -14.59 13.65 8.07
CA ASN A 156 -14.83 15.03 8.50
C ASN A 156 -14.87 15.15 10.05
N ASP A 157 -14.50 14.09 10.74
CA ASP A 157 -14.55 13.98 12.22
C ASP A 157 -13.26 13.42 12.82
N GLY A 158 -12.13 13.63 12.14
CA GLY A 158 -10.82 13.25 12.63
C GLY A 158 -10.54 11.75 12.59
N GLY A 159 -11.22 11.02 11.70
CA GLY A 159 -11.04 9.58 11.49
C GLY A 159 -11.94 8.71 12.38
N GLU A 160 -12.99 9.27 12.99
CA GLU A 160 -13.98 8.47 13.71
C GLU A 160 -14.95 7.75 12.74
N ASN A 161 -15.33 8.44 11.65
CA ASN A 161 -16.11 7.87 10.57
C ASN A 161 -15.48 8.19 9.22
N TRP A 162 -15.63 7.26 8.26
CA TRP A 162 -15.09 7.36 6.92
C TRP A 162 -16.17 7.14 5.86
N SER A 163 -16.02 7.78 4.70
CA SER A 163 -16.86 7.49 3.53
C SER A 163 -16.61 6.07 3.02
N THR A 164 -17.53 5.55 2.21
CA THR A 164 -17.34 4.28 1.52
C THR A 164 -16.31 4.39 0.38
N TYR A 165 -15.67 3.28 0.00
CA TYR A 165 -14.86 3.14 -1.21
C TYR A 165 -15.61 2.45 -2.36
N PHE A 166 -16.81 1.95 -2.16
CA PHE A 166 -17.59 1.23 -3.17
C PHE A 166 -18.03 2.10 -4.36
N ASN A 167 -17.88 3.40 -4.29
CA ASN A 167 -18.13 4.34 -5.38
C ASN A 167 -16.91 4.62 -6.26
N GLN A 168 -15.82 3.86 -6.09
CA GLN A 168 -14.58 4.00 -6.82
C GLN A 168 -14.30 2.72 -7.62
N PRO A 169 -14.86 2.59 -8.84
CA PRO A 169 -14.69 1.38 -9.66
C PRO A 169 -13.28 1.35 -10.27
N THR A 170 -12.27 1.13 -9.43
CA THR A 170 -10.85 1.06 -9.82
C THR A 170 -10.33 -0.35 -9.62
N ALA A 171 -9.35 -0.73 -10.44
CA ALA A 171 -8.65 -2.00 -10.32
C ALA A 171 -7.21 -1.85 -10.83
N GLN A 172 -6.29 -2.55 -10.21
CA GLN A 172 -4.91 -2.65 -10.69
C GLN A 172 -4.76 -3.88 -11.58
N PHE A 173 -4.56 -3.65 -12.86
CA PHE A 173 -4.28 -4.72 -13.83
C PHE A 173 -2.78 -4.86 -14.08
N TYR A 174 -2.28 -6.10 -14.03
CA TYR A 174 -0.88 -6.38 -14.35
C TYR A 174 -0.60 -6.38 -15.84
N ARG A 175 -1.48 -7.00 -16.60
CA ARG A 175 -1.36 -7.17 -18.06
C ARG A 175 -2.74 -7.19 -18.70
N VAL A 176 -2.76 -6.86 -20.00
CA VAL A 176 -3.98 -6.88 -20.82
C VAL A 176 -3.69 -7.67 -22.08
N SER A 177 -4.62 -8.53 -22.47
CA SER A 177 -4.65 -9.23 -23.76
C SER A 177 -6.04 -9.17 -24.37
N THR A 178 -6.14 -9.48 -25.66
CA THR A 178 -7.42 -9.52 -26.39
C THR A 178 -7.51 -10.79 -27.21
N ASP A 179 -8.75 -11.22 -27.54
CA ASP A 179 -9.01 -12.30 -28.48
C ASP A 179 -9.34 -11.80 -29.89
N ASN A 180 -9.61 -12.72 -30.81
CA ASN A 180 -9.92 -12.46 -32.21
C ASN A 180 -11.43 -12.47 -32.50
N SER A 181 -12.31 -12.52 -31.50
CA SER A 181 -13.75 -12.49 -31.69
C SER A 181 -14.25 -11.10 -32.08
N PHE A 182 -15.48 -11.02 -32.55
CA PHE A 182 -16.19 -9.75 -32.71
C PHE A 182 -17.57 -9.80 -32.04
N PRO A 183 -17.84 -8.94 -31.07
CA PRO A 183 -16.92 -8.02 -30.40
C PRO A 183 -15.78 -8.77 -29.71
N TYR A 184 -14.54 -8.26 -29.85
CA TYR A 184 -13.40 -8.88 -29.14
C TYR A 184 -13.54 -8.72 -27.63
N ARG A 185 -12.95 -9.66 -26.90
CA ARG A 185 -12.88 -9.60 -25.44
C ARG A 185 -11.52 -9.05 -24.99
N ILE A 186 -11.53 -8.36 -23.87
CA ILE A 186 -10.38 -7.88 -23.15
C ILE A 186 -10.19 -8.78 -21.93
N TYR A 187 -8.97 -9.17 -21.66
CA TYR A 187 -8.59 -10.08 -20.57
C TYR A 187 -7.56 -9.41 -19.69
N GLY A 188 -7.69 -9.56 -18.37
CA GLY A 188 -6.74 -9.04 -17.41
C GLY A 188 -6.78 -9.75 -16.08
N ALA A 189 -5.64 -9.79 -15.41
CA ALA A 189 -5.51 -10.21 -14.02
C ALA A 189 -5.46 -8.96 -13.14
N GLN A 190 -6.27 -8.95 -12.08
CA GLN A 190 -6.42 -7.85 -11.15
C GLN A 190 -5.70 -8.19 -9.84
N GLN A 191 -4.93 -7.26 -9.31
CA GLN A 191 -4.37 -7.39 -7.97
C GLN A 191 -5.50 -7.69 -6.97
N ASP A 192 -5.33 -8.75 -6.19
CA ASP A 192 -6.24 -9.22 -5.14
C ASP A 192 -7.70 -9.53 -5.57
N ASN A 193 -8.00 -9.47 -6.88
CA ASN A 193 -9.35 -9.66 -7.42
C ASN A 193 -9.44 -10.69 -8.54
N SER A 194 -8.45 -11.61 -8.64
CA SER A 194 -8.47 -12.68 -9.64
C SER A 194 -8.38 -12.16 -11.09
N THR A 195 -9.03 -12.81 -12.02
CA THR A 195 -8.98 -12.51 -13.45
C THR A 195 -10.34 -12.16 -13.99
N VAL A 196 -10.36 -11.40 -15.07
CA VAL A 196 -11.60 -11.01 -15.74
C VAL A 196 -11.45 -11.08 -17.26
N ARG A 197 -12.51 -11.45 -17.96
CA ARG A 197 -12.70 -11.19 -19.39
C ARG A 197 -13.99 -10.40 -19.62
N ILE A 198 -13.97 -9.48 -20.56
CA ILE A 198 -15.11 -8.62 -20.89
C ILE A 198 -15.11 -8.26 -22.37
N LYS A 199 -16.28 -8.23 -23.01
CA LYS A 199 -16.41 -7.71 -24.37
C LYS A 199 -16.16 -6.22 -24.40
N HIS A 200 -15.45 -5.71 -25.42
CA HIS A 200 -15.17 -4.28 -25.56
C HIS A 200 -16.44 -3.44 -25.82
N ARG A 201 -17.54 -4.08 -26.18
CA ARG A 201 -18.88 -3.47 -26.30
C ARG A 201 -19.96 -4.50 -25.94
N SER A 202 -21.03 -4.02 -25.34
CA SER A 202 -22.22 -4.81 -25.10
C SER A 202 -23.21 -4.70 -26.29
N SER A 203 -24.26 -5.48 -26.25
CA SER A 203 -25.41 -5.32 -27.14
C SER A 203 -26.34 -4.16 -26.72
N GLY A 204 -26.15 -3.63 -25.52
CA GLY A 204 -26.89 -2.52 -24.95
C GLY A 204 -26.20 -1.17 -25.14
N SER A 205 -26.70 -0.16 -24.43
CA SER A 205 -26.16 1.21 -24.46
C SER A 205 -24.88 1.39 -23.63
N SER A 206 -24.57 0.47 -22.72
CA SER A 206 -23.44 0.53 -21.79
C SER A 206 -22.93 -0.86 -21.43
N ILE A 207 -21.68 -0.94 -21.04
CA ILE A 207 -21.09 -2.09 -20.38
C ILE A 207 -21.42 -2.00 -18.89
N THR A 208 -21.86 -3.10 -18.30
CA THR A 208 -22.23 -3.21 -16.90
C THR A 208 -21.49 -4.37 -16.23
N GLU A 209 -21.66 -4.54 -14.94
CA GLU A 209 -21.10 -5.67 -14.18
C GLU A 209 -21.58 -7.05 -14.68
N ARG A 210 -22.68 -7.12 -15.43
CA ARG A 210 -23.19 -8.36 -16.03
C ARG A 210 -22.44 -8.78 -17.29
N ASP A 211 -21.61 -7.89 -17.83
CA ASP A 211 -20.89 -8.12 -19.09
C ASP A 211 -19.49 -8.71 -18.88
N TRP A 212 -19.01 -8.76 -17.63
CA TRP A 212 -17.73 -9.38 -17.31
C TRP A 212 -17.90 -10.73 -16.61
N GLU A 213 -16.92 -11.59 -16.77
CA GLU A 213 -16.88 -12.91 -16.17
C GLU A 213 -15.45 -13.28 -15.74
N PRO A 214 -15.31 -14.09 -14.66
CA PRO A 214 -14.01 -14.62 -14.28
C PRO A 214 -13.39 -15.47 -15.39
N SER A 215 -12.07 -15.56 -15.45
CA SER A 215 -11.35 -16.37 -16.42
C SER A 215 -10.25 -17.19 -15.76
N ALA A 216 -9.46 -17.90 -16.56
CA ALA A 216 -8.37 -18.75 -16.06
C ALA A 216 -7.31 -17.96 -15.32
N GLY A 217 -6.63 -18.59 -14.35
CA GLY A 217 -5.50 -18.03 -13.64
C GLY A 217 -5.86 -17.33 -12.32
N GLY A 218 -4.99 -16.46 -11.89
CA GLY A 218 -5.10 -15.71 -10.63
C GLY A 218 -4.60 -14.27 -10.80
N GLU A 219 -4.51 -13.57 -9.70
CA GLU A 219 -4.37 -12.12 -9.65
C GLU A 219 -3.13 -11.50 -10.30
N SER A 220 -2.06 -12.24 -10.57
CA SER A 220 -0.75 -11.67 -10.96
C SER A 220 -0.28 -12.08 -12.35
N ALA A 221 -1.16 -12.58 -13.21
CA ALA A 221 -0.75 -13.31 -14.38
C ALA A 221 -1.07 -12.64 -15.73
N HIS A 222 -0.51 -13.24 -16.76
CA HIS A 222 -0.98 -13.08 -18.12
C HIS A 222 -2.14 -14.03 -18.39
N LEU A 223 -3.12 -13.55 -19.16
CA LEU A 223 -4.14 -14.39 -19.76
C LEU A 223 -3.88 -14.50 -21.26
N ALA A 224 -3.99 -15.72 -21.77
CA ALA A 224 -3.74 -16.02 -23.17
C ALA A 224 -4.97 -16.77 -23.75
N PRO A 225 -5.87 -16.09 -24.44
CA PRO A 225 -6.94 -16.75 -25.19
C PRO A 225 -6.34 -17.56 -26.35
N ASP A 226 -6.86 -18.76 -26.61
CA ASP A 226 -6.45 -19.56 -27.74
C ASP A 226 -6.90 -18.86 -29.04
N PRO A 227 -5.99 -18.57 -29.99
CA PRO A 227 -6.33 -17.85 -31.21
C PRO A 227 -7.25 -18.65 -32.16
N LYS A 228 -7.39 -19.97 -31.96
CA LYS A 228 -8.26 -20.85 -32.75
C LYS A 228 -9.61 -21.10 -32.08
N ASN A 229 -9.70 -20.96 -30.77
CA ASN A 229 -10.91 -21.15 -30.01
C ASN A 229 -10.94 -20.17 -28.80
N ASN A 230 -11.56 -19.03 -28.98
CA ASN A 230 -11.63 -17.96 -27.98
C ASN A 230 -12.37 -18.34 -26.68
N GLU A 231 -13.01 -19.51 -26.59
CA GLU A 231 -13.57 -20.04 -25.37
C GLU A 231 -12.54 -20.78 -24.51
N ILE A 232 -11.37 -21.11 -25.07
CA ILE A 232 -10.23 -21.67 -24.33
C ILE A 232 -9.30 -20.52 -23.92
N VAL A 233 -9.05 -20.39 -22.62
CA VAL A 233 -8.16 -19.37 -22.07
C VAL A 233 -7.16 -20.03 -21.14
N PHE A 234 -5.90 -19.67 -21.31
CA PHE A 234 -4.82 -20.05 -20.42
C PHE A 234 -4.49 -18.86 -19.52
N GLY A 235 -4.30 -19.10 -18.23
CA GLY A 235 -3.92 -18.09 -17.26
C GLY A 235 -2.99 -18.65 -16.21
N GLY A 236 -2.06 -17.84 -15.77
CA GLY A 236 -1.14 -18.20 -14.71
C GLY A 236 -1.56 -17.62 -13.36
N THR A 237 -0.78 -17.89 -12.34
CA THR A 237 -0.82 -17.25 -11.03
C THR A 237 0.55 -17.32 -10.36
N TYR A 238 0.65 -17.00 -9.08
CA TYR A 238 1.90 -17.06 -8.31
C TYR A 238 2.62 -18.39 -8.46
N LYS A 239 3.96 -18.35 -8.36
CA LYS A 239 4.86 -19.52 -8.41
C LYS A 239 4.82 -20.29 -9.74
N GLY A 240 4.33 -19.67 -10.81
CA GLY A 240 4.28 -20.30 -12.12
C GLY A 240 3.18 -21.35 -12.31
N TYR A 241 2.19 -21.39 -11.43
CA TYR A 241 1.02 -22.23 -11.64
C TYR A 241 0.23 -21.76 -12.85
N MET A 242 -0.15 -22.70 -13.72
CA MET A 242 -0.91 -22.44 -14.94
C MET A 242 -2.20 -23.23 -14.96
N MET A 243 -3.25 -22.58 -15.43
CA MET A 243 -4.58 -23.15 -15.58
C MET A 243 -5.09 -22.93 -17.01
N MET A 244 -5.95 -23.83 -17.46
CA MET A 244 -6.75 -23.66 -18.67
C MET A 244 -8.22 -23.69 -18.28
N GLN A 245 -9.00 -22.75 -18.80
CA GLN A 245 -10.46 -22.73 -18.66
C GLN A 245 -11.09 -22.85 -20.04
N ASP A 246 -12.07 -23.74 -20.15
CA ASP A 246 -12.98 -23.83 -21.27
C ASP A 246 -14.30 -23.16 -20.88
N HIS A 247 -14.53 -21.97 -21.38
CA HIS A 247 -15.71 -21.17 -21.09
C HIS A 247 -16.99 -21.72 -21.74
N SER A 248 -16.88 -22.60 -22.76
CA SER A 248 -18.06 -23.21 -23.37
C SER A 248 -18.78 -24.18 -22.46
N ASN A 249 -18.08 -24.75 -21.47
CA ASN A 249 -18.60 -25.73 -20.52
C ASN A 249 -18.23 -25.45 -19.07
N GLY A 250 -17.47 -24.38 -18.81
CA GLY A 250 -17.05 -23.96 -17.47
C GLY A 250 -15.94 -24.81 -16.83
N GLN A 251 -15.33 -25.74 -17.55
CA GLN A 251 -14.28 -26.60 -17.01
C GLN A 251 -12.95 -25.83 -16.81
N ILE A 252 -12.34 -26.02 -15.65
CA ILE A 252 -11.01 -25.50 -15.32
C ILE A 252 -10.11 -26.68 -14.97
N ARG A 253 -8.88 -26.67 -15.50
CA ARG A 253 -7.86 -27.68 -15.17
C ARG A 253 -6.47 -27.08 -15.06
N SER A 254 -5.63 -27.67 -14.22
CA SER A 254 -4.19 -27.38 -14.20
C SER A 254 -3.55 -27.91 -15.48
N VAL A 255 -2.65 -27.09 -16.03
CA VAL A 255 -1.83 -27.45 -17.19
C VAL A 255 -0.33 -27.32 -16.87
N ASN A 256 0.01 -27.36 -15.60
CA ASN A 256 1.40 -27.39 -15.17
C ASN A 256 2.09 -28.64 -15.68
N ILE A 257 3.31 -28.45 -16.15
CA ILE A 257 4.24 -29.55 -16.42
C ILE A 257 5.01 -29.78 -15.12
N TRP A 258 4.81 -30.91 -14.51
CA TRP A 258 5.60 -31.35 -13.37
C TRP A 258 6.79 -32.16 -13.86
N PRO A 259 8.01 -31.92 -13.34
CA PRO A 259 9.16 -32.76 -13.69
C PRO A 259 9.02 -34.19 -13.17
#